data_40db04adb8b774031b0963728faf2e56
#
_entry.id   40db04adb8b774031b0963728faf2e56
#
_cell.length_a   1.000
_cell.length_b   1.000
_cell.length_c   1.000
_cell.angle_alpha   90.00
_cell.angle_beta   90.00
_cell.angle_gamma   90.00
#
_symmetry.space_group_name_H-M   'P 1'
#
loop_
_entity.id
_entity.type
_entity.pdbx_description
1 polymer ?
#
loop_
_entity_poly.entity_id
_entity_poly.type
_entity_poly.pdbx_seq_one_letter_code
_entity_poly.pdbx_strand_id
1 'polypeptide(L)'
;MGKHFSHLTPTQRTQIDAFRRAGMKVVDIAKEVGVHYTTIYRELKRCTYEHLNSDYTTEIRYNPDGAQARYEANLRAKGPELKIGNDYELADYLIGKIRDEKYSPEAAIGEAEVCGWPFRVHICASTAYNYIRAEIFGDDLTVEMLPQHGKRRRKPERPEGSIPRKPAGKSIEKRPEIVDTRTTFGHWEMDSLESGKGFKRTWLMLTERKTRREIIVPMKDKTSESVVRALNGIERKLGALFPRIFVTITCDNGTEFADAEGIESKRRGKGKRTTVYYCHPYTPSERGTNENQNGLIRRLVPKGTDLGTLSPQEVKAAEAWLNSYPPQNVRFSVLRAAFPGGAGPHSGPLKNFLDFFSIYS
;
A
#
# COMPACT_ATOMS: atom_id res chain seq x y z
N MET A 1 31.74 25.97 0.29
CA MET A 1 30.62 25.73 1.24
C MET A 1 29.59 26.81 1.05
N GLY A 2 28.39 26.52 0.57
CA GLY A 2 27.32 27.48 0.40
C GLY A 2 26.82 27.96 1.76
N LYS A 3 26.65 29.29 1.91
CA LYS A 3 26.04 29.85 3.11
C LYS A 3 24.60 29.38 3.22
N HIS A 4 24.29 28.57 4.22
CA HIS A 4 22.90 28.21 4.56
C HIS A 4 22.20 29.44 5.15
N PHE A 5 21.24 29.99 4.42
CA PHE A 5 20.37 31.07 4.92
C PHE A 5 19.17 30.44 5.64
N SER A 6 19.00 30.76 6.91
CA SER A 6 17.79 30.40 7.66
C SER A 6 16.80 31.57 7.68
N HIS A 7 15.51 31.22 7.63
CA HIS A 7 14.46 32.23 7.83
C HIS A 7 14.32 32.57 9.32
N LEU A 8 13.82 33.80 9.61
CA LEU A 8 13.52 34.19 10.99
C LEU A 8 12.46 33.26 11.60
N THR A 9 12.69 32.83 12.83
CA THR A 9 11.75 32.03 13.62
C THR A 9 10.69 32.93 14.29
N PRO A 10 9.54 32.40 14.73
CA PRO A 10 8.56 33.18 15.51
C PRO A 10 9.18 33.84 16.76
N THR A 11 10.04 33.09 17.48
CA THR A 11 10.75 33.59 18.65
C THR A 11 11.65 34.80 18.31
N GLN A 12 12.39 34.75 17.19
CA GLN A 12 13.22 35.89 16.74
C GLN A 12 12.36 37.11 16.37
N ARG A 13 11.16 36.91 15.83
CA ARG A 13 10.22 38.00 15.54
C ARG A 13 9.76 38.70 16.82
N THR A 14 9.43 37.93 17.85
CA THR A 14 9.07 38.47 19.17
C THR A 14 10.26 39.23 19.80
N GLN A 15 11.48 38.69 19.69
CA GLN A 15 12.70 39.41 20.15
C GLN A 15 12.92 40.73 19.41
N ILE A 16 12.73 40.75 18.09
CA ILE A 16 12.84 41.99 17.30
C ILE A 16 11.84 43.04 17.78
N ASP A 17 10.60 42.67 18.10
CA ASP A 17 9.59 43.56 18.67
C ASP A 17 10.04 44.11 20.02
N ALA A 18 10.47 43.23 20.93
CA ALA A 18 10.95 43.61 22.25
C ALA A 18 12.14 44.61 22.19
N PHE A 19 13.13 44.32 21.34
CA PHE A 19 14.29 45.20 21.15
C PHE A 19 13.91 46.55 20.52
N ARG A 20 12.95 46.57 19.59
CA ARG A 20 12.43 47.80 19.01
C ARG A 20 11.71 48.66 20.06
N ARG A 21 10.90 48.08 20.93
CA ARG A 21 10.24 48.79 22.05
C ARG A 21 11.23 49.30 23.07
N ALA A 22 12.36 48.61 23.27
CA ALA A 22 13.47 49.06 24.10
C ALA A 22 14.32 50.18 23.44
N GLY A 23 13.97 50.65 22.24
CA GLY A 23 14.68 51.75 21.55
C GLY A 23 15.99 51.33 20.87
N MET A 24 16.30 50.06 20.73
CA MET A 24 17.53 49.58 20.10
C MET A 24 17.56 49.94 18.60
N LYS A 25 18.77 50.26 18.11
CA LYS A 25 18.99 50.51 16.68
C LYS A 25 18.94 49.21 15.88
N VAL A 26 18.44 49.27 14.65
CA VAL A 26 18.27 48.09 13.78
C VAL A 26 19.56 47.31 13.58
N VAL A 27 20.70 47.99 13.53
CA VAL A 27 22.01 47.36 13.38
C VAL A 27 22.37 46.49 14.61
N ASP A 28 22.03 46.96 15.80
CA ASP A 28 22.32 46.25 17.05
C ASP A 28 21.35 45.08 17.24
N ILE A 29 20.08 45.26 16.91
CA ILE A 29 19.09 44.15 16.84
C ILE A 29 19.57 43.05 15.88
N ALA A 30 20.13 43.43 14.74
CA ALA A 30 20.63 42.44 13.77
C ALA A 30 21.79 41.63 14.32
N LYS A 31 22.67 42.19 15.13
CA LYS A 31 23.77 41.50 15.80
C LYS A 31 23.22 40.50 16.84
N GLU A 32 22.27 40.94 17.68
CA GLU A 32 21.65 40.10 18.71
C GLU A 32 20.88 38.92 18.13
N VAL A 33 20.15 39.13 17.06
CA VAL A 33 19.36 38.08 16.38
C VAL A 33 20.25 37.17 15.49
N GLY A 34 21.48 37.61 15.19
CA GLY A 34 22.43 36.84 14.37
C GLY A 34 22.12 36.88 12.87
N VAL A 35 21.55 37.98 12.35
CA VAL A 35 21.19 38.16 10.94
C VAL A 35 21.72 39.46 10.36
N HIS A 36 21.74 39.58 9.04
CA HIS A 36 22.15 40.85 8.41
C HIS A 36 21.09 41.92 8.64
N TYR A 37 21.52 43.19 8.86
CA TYR A 37 20.62 44.29 9.18
C TYR A 37 19.52 44.52 8.13
N THR A 38 19.79 44.25 6.87
CA THR A 38 18.77 44.36 5.80
C THR A 38 17.61 43.38 6.00
N THR A 39 17.85 42.24 6.68
CA THR A 39 16.81 41.28 7.03
C THR A 39 15.84 41.85 8.04
N ILE A 40 16.37 42.57 9.06
CA ILE A 40 15.55 43.27 10.06
C ILE A 40 14.72 44.36 9.41
N TYR A 41 15.31 45.18 8.52
CA TYR A 41 14.55 46.23 7.80
C TYR A 41 13.40 45.65 6.96
N ARG A 42 13.63 44.52 6.26
CA ARG A 42 12.59 43.85 5.48
C ARG A 42 11.51 43.28 6.40
N GLU A 43 11.90 42.74 7.54
CA GLU A 43 10.97 42.16 8.50
C GLU A 43 10.09 43.20 9.16
N LEU A 44 10.66 44.36 9.60
CA LEU A 44 9.91 45.47 10.17
C LEU A 44 8.86 46.05 9.20
N LYS A 45 9.12 46.00 7.88
CA LYS A 45 8.16 46.43 6.85
C LYS A 45 7.08 45.35 6.57
N ARG A 46 7.23 44.12 7.08
CA ARG A 46 6.35 43.03 6.74
C ARG A 46 4.95 43.20 7.31
N CYS A 47 4.83 43.63 8.57
CA CYS A 47 3.56 43.92 9.21
C CYS A 47 3.72 44.98 10.29
N THR A 48 3.02 46.07 10.12
CA THR A 48 2.97 47.17 11.08
C THR A 48 1.51 47.52 11.38
N TYR A 49 1.28 48.16 12.51
CA TYR A 49 -0.02 48.65 12.92
C TYR A 49 0.15 50.03 13.62
N GLU A 50 -0.91 50.84 13.60
CA GLU A 50 -0.96 52.06 14.37
C GLU A 50 -1.34 51.75 15.81
N HIS A 51 -0.50 52.18 16.74
CA HIS A 51 -0.74 52.07 18.18
C HIS A 51 -1.07 53.44 18.76
N LEU A 52 -2.20 53.51 19.49
CA LEU A 52 -2.57 54.69 20.22
C LEU A 52 -1.93 54.64 21.61
N ASN A 53 -1.08 55.62 21.90
CA ASN A 53 -0.44 55.78 23.21
C ASN A 53 -1.40 56.42 24.24
N SER A 54 -1.03 56.37 25.52
CA SER A 54 -1.83 56.93 26.60
C SER A 54 -2.00 58.42 26.57
N ASP A 55 -1.12 59.14 25.85
CA ASP A 55 -1.14 60.59 25.61
C ASP A 55 -1.92 60.97 24.33
N TYR A 56 -2.70 60.05 23.76
CA TYR A 56 -3.46 60.19 22.52
C TYR A 56 -2.60 60.41 21.26
N THR A 57 -1.28 60.21 21.34
CA THR A 57 -0.42 60.20 20.15
C THR A 57 -0.46 58.83 19.48
N THR A 58 -0.29 58.77 18.17
CA THR A 58 -0.21 57.49 17.43
C THR A 58 1.22 57.21 16.98
N GLU A 59 1.64 55.96 17.08
CA GLU A 59 2.91 55.51 16.53
C GLU A 59 2.76 54.23 15.74
N ILE A 60 3.62 54.02 14.74
CA ILE A 60 3.65 52.78 13.94
C ILE A 60 4.53 51.77 14.65
N ARG A 61 3.92 50.67 15.09
CA ARG A 61 4.59 49.53 15.73
C ARG A 61 4.67 48.32 14.81
N TYR A 62 5.72 47.55 15.00
CA TYR A 62 5.86 46.24 14.34
C TYR A 62 4.94 45.21 15.01
N ASN A 63 4.31 44.31 14.19
CA ASN A 63 3.47 43.22 14.67
C ASN A 63 4.13 41.90 14.32
N PRO A 64 4.74 41.16 15.29
CA PRO A 64 5.43 39.91 15.06
C PRO A 64 4.47 38.81 14.60
N ASP A 65 3.25 38.72 15.15
CA ASP A 65 2.25 37.67 14.80
C ASP A 65 1.71 37.91 13.38
N GLY A 66 1.40 39.17 13.04
CA GLY A 66 0.99 39.52 11.70
C GLY A 66 2.11 39.32 10.67
N ALA A 67 3.36 39.57 11.05
CA ALA A 67 4.51 39.30 10.21
C ALA A 67 4.72 37.76 10.00
N GLN A 68 4.50 36.96 11.04
CA GLN A 68 4.53 35.50 10.93
C GLN A 68 3.43 35.02 10.01
N ALA A 69 2.19 35.47 10.19
CA ALA A 69 1.07 35.06 9.33
C ALA A 69 1.32 35.41 7.85
N ARG A 70 1.83 36.63 7.57
CA ARG A 70 2.22 37.04 6.21
C ARG A 70 3.37 36.23 5.64
N TYR A 71 4.34 35.87 6.48
CA TYR A 71 5.44 34.98 6.08
C TYR A 71 4.93 33.61 5.67
N GLU A 72 4.06 33.01 6.48
CA GLU A 72 3.45 31.68 6.17
C GLU A 72 2.58 31.74 4.91
N ALA A 73 1.77 32.79 4.75
CA ALA A 73 0.97 32.98 3.53
C ALA A 73 1.87 33.10 2.28
N ASN A 74 2.97 33.84 2.37
CA ASN A 74 3.94 33.96 1.28
C ASN A 74 4.65 32.62 0.99
N LEU A 75 4.90 31.78 1.99
CA LEU A 75 5.46 30.45 1.78
C LEU A 75 4.48 29.53 1.08
N ARG A 76 3.20 29.58 1.47
CA ARG A 76 2.12 28.79 0.84
C ARG A 76 1.87 29.23 -0.60
N ALA A 77 2.02 30.54 -0.90
CA ALA A 77 1.87 31.07 -2.24
C ALA A 77 3.07 30.78 -3.16
N LYS A 78 4.19 30.28 -2.60
CA LYS A 78 5.36 29.88 -3.39
C LYS A 78 5.23 28.43 -3.80
N GLY A 79 5.40 28.18 -5.06
CA GLY A 79 5.44 26.84 -5.64
C GLY A 79 4.82 26.84 -7.03
N PRO A 80 5.08 25.82 -7.82
CA PRO A 80 4.36 25.63 -9.07
C PRO A 80 2.88 25.39 -8.78
N GLU A 81 2.03 25.80 -9.72
CA GLU A 81 0.60 25.47 -9.68
C GLU A 81 0.38 23.95 -9.55
N LEU A 82 -0.74 23.59 -8.93
CA LEU A 82 -1.10 22.19 -8.78
C LEU A 82 -1.31 21.56 -10.17
N LYS A 83 -0.47 20.60 -10.52
CA LYS A 83 -0.54 19.93 -11.83
C LYS A 83 -1.93 19.38 -12.11
N ILE A 84 -2.56 18.77 -11.09
CA ILE A 84 -3.88 18.12 -11.22
C ILE A 84 -5.00 19.11 -11.59
N GLY A 85 -4.87 20.40 -11.23
CA GLY A 85 -5.85 21.42 -11.55
C GLY A 85 -6.00 21.70 -13.05
N ASN A 86 -5.06 21.24 -13.87
CA ASN A 86 -5.06 21.40 -15.31
C ASN A 86 -5.51 20.14 -16.08
N ASP A 87 -5.95 19.08 -15.35
CA ASP A 87 -6.31 17.80 -15.94
C ASP A 87 -7.41 17.11 -15.13
N TYR A 88 -8.65 17.42 -15.47
CA TYR A 88 -9.82 16.84 -14.81
C TYR A 88 -9.97 15.34 -15.09
N GLU A 89 -9.57 14.89 -16.29
CA GLU A 89 -9.64 13.46 -16.66
C GLU A 89 -8.72 12.62 -15.76
N LEU A 90 -7.53 13.13 -15.43
CA LEU A 90 -6.65 12.49 -14.47
C LEU A 90 -7.24 12.49 -13.05
N ALA A 91 -7.89 13.58 -12.64
CA ALA A 91 -8.53 13.67 -11.33
C ALA A 91 -9.66 12.64 -11.21
N ASP A 92 -10.56 12.60 -12.15
CA ASP A 92 -11.69 11.65 -12.19
C ASP A 92 -11.22 10.19 -12.25
N TYR A 93 -10.19 9.92 -13.04
CA TYR A 93 -9.54 8.61 -13.09
C TYR A 93 -9.03 8.17 -11.73
N LEU A 94 -8.28 9.04 -11.03
CA LEU A 94 -7.73 8.72 -9.71
C LEU A 94 -8.84 8.52 -8.67
N ILE A 95 -9.89 9.34 -8.71
CA ILE A 95 -11.05 9.20 -7.83
C ILE A 95 -11.72 7.85 -8.06
N GLY A 96 -12.05 7.51 -9.30
CA GLY A 96 -12.66 6.22 -9.64
C GLY A 96 -11.81 5.03 -9.22
N LYS A 97 -10.51 5.05 -9.57
CA LYS A 97 -9.61 3.94 -9.21
C LYS A 97 -9.41 3.76 -7.70
N ILE A 98 -9.27 4.84 -6.94
CA ILE A 98 -8.95 4.75 -5.51
C ILE A 98 -10.22 4.59 -4.67
N ARG A 99 -11.27 5.40 -4.93
CA ARG A 99 -12.53 5.37 -4.18
C ARG A 99 -13.35 4.14 -4.50
N ASP A 100 -13.58 3.87 -5.80
CA ASP A 100 -14.54 2.88 -6.24
C ASP A 100 -13.90 1.51 -6.43
N GLU A 101 -12.77 1.45 -7.15
CA GLU A 101 -12.04 0.20 -7.40
C GLU A 101 -11.07 -0.21 -6.27
N LYS A 102 -10.92 0.60 -5.20
CA LYS A 102 -10.05 0.33 -4.05
C LYS A 102 -8.56 0.16 -4.39
N TYR A 103 -8.09 0.80 -5.46
CA TYR A 103 -6.68 0.80 -5.83
C TYR A 103 -5.84 1.67 -4.88
N SER A 104 -4.54 1.39 -4.80
CA SER A 104 -3.61 2.37 -4.22
C SER A 104 -3.22 3.40 -5.27
N PRO A 105 -2.76 4.59 -4.87
CA PRO A 105 -2.21 5.56 -5.82
C PRO A 105 -1.11 4.99 -6.70
N GLU A 106 -0.23 4.11 -6.17
CA GLU A 106 0.78 3.43 -6.99
C GLU A 106 0.16 2.52 -8.05
N ALA A 107 -0.88 1.78 -7.68
CA ALA A 107 -1.52 0.86 -8.61
C ALA A 107 -2.25 1.62 -9.72
N ALA A 108 -2.96 2.71 -9.37
CA ALA A 108 -3.66 3.56 -10.34
C ALA A 108 -2.68 4.24 -11.32
N ILE A 109 -1.62 4.84 -10.79
CA ILE A 109 -0.58 5.48 -11.63
C ILE A 109 0.12 4.44 -12.51
N GLY A 110 0.48 3.29 -11.94
CA GLY A 110 1.14 2.23 -12.69
C GLY A 110 0.27 1.63 -13.78
N GLU A 111 -1.03 1.48 -13.59
CA GLU A 111 -1.96 1.06 -14.64
C GLU A 111 -2.00 2.08 -15.76
N ALA A 112 -2.12 3.38 -15.43
CA ALA A 112 -2.10 4.46 -16.43
C ALA A 112 -0.80 4.47 -17.26
N GLU A 113 0.36 4.21 -16.62
CA GLU A 113 1.65 4.11 -17.32
C GLU A 113 1.68 2.93 -18.31
N VAL A 114 1.16 1.76 -17.90
CA VAL A 114 1.07 0.58 -18.77
C VAL A 114 0.14 0.85 -19.97
N CYS A 115 -0.96 1.57 -19.75
CA CYS A 115 -1.90 1.97 -20.81
C CYS A 115 -1.37 3.09 -21.72
N GLY A 116 -0.15 3.59 -21.51
CA GLY A 116 0.48 4.62 -22.34
C GLY A 116 0.23 6.04 -21.88
N TRP A 117 -0.21 6.24 -20.64
CA TRP A 117 -0.47 7.52 -20.00
C TRP A 117 -1.38 8.45 -20.84
N PRO A 118 -2.70 8.25 -20.83
CA PRO A 118 -3.62 8.98 -21.70
C PRO A 118 -3.89 10.44 -21.27
N PHE A 119 -3.29 10.91 -20.18
CA PHE A 119 -3.55 12.20 -19.56
C PHE A 119 -2.56 13.28 -20.00
N ARG A 120 -2.97 14.55 -19.93
CA ARG A 120 -2.13 15.72 -20.29
C ARG A 120 -0.98 15.93 -19.32
N VAL A 121 -1.25 15.70 -18.02
CA VAL A 121 -0.32 15.98 -16.94
C VAL A 121 0.24 14.68 -16.36
N HIS A 122 1.55 14.59 -16.23
CA HIS A 122 2.20 13.45 -15.59
C HIS A 122 2.48 13.72 -14.12
N ILE A 123 2.00 12.82 -13.26
CA ILE A 123 2.30 12.82 -11.82
C ILE A 123 2.80 11.45 -11.38
N CYS A 124 3.66 11.41 -10.37
CA CYS A 124 4.06 10.15 -9.75
C CYS A 124 3.15 9.80 -8.56
N ALA A 125 3.21 8.57 -8.10
CA ALA A 125 2.43 8.08 -6.96
C ALA A 125 2.62 8.94 -5.70
N SER A 126 3.85 9.37 -5.41
CA SER A 126 4.14 10.24 -4.26
C SER A 126 3.39 11.58 -4.34
N THR A 127 3.26 12.14 -5.55
CA THR A 127 2.48 13.36 -5.78
C THR A 127 0.99 13.12 -5.54
N ALA A 128 0.45 12.01 -6.03
CA ALA A 128 -0.94 11.63 -5.78
C ALA A 128 -1.23 11.46 -4.27
N TYR A 129 -0.34 10.79 -3.52
CA TYR A 129 -0.45 10.72 -2.06
C TYR A 129 -0.42 12.10 -1.38
N ASN A 130 0.45 13.01 -1.84
CA ASN A 130 0.54 14.35 -1.27
C ASN A 130 -0.72 15.16 -1.55
N TYR A 131 -1.31 15.04 -2.74
CA TYR A 131 -2.56 15.70 -3.09
C TYR A 131 -3.73 15.19 -2.23
N ILE A 132 -3.82 13.88 -1.99
CA ILE A 132 -4.84 13.30 -1.12
C ILE A 132 -4.67 13.78 0.32
N ARG A 133 -3.42 13.82 0.84
CA ARG A 133 -3.14 14.33 2.19
C ARG A 133 -3.39 15.83 2.35
N ALA A 134 -3.25 16.57 1.27
CA ALA A 134 -3.52 18.01 1.23
C ALA A 134 -5.00 18.33 0.91
N GLU A 135 -5.85 17.31 0.87
CA GLU A 135 -7.30 17.42 0.62
C GLU A 135 -7.66 18.14 -0.70
N ILE A 136 -6.78 18.01 -1.72
CA ILE A 136 -6.95 18.68 -3.02
C ILE A 136 -8.20 18.14 -3.76
N PHE A 137 -8.59 16.89 -3.50
CA PHE A 137 -9.77 16.26 -4.09
C PHE A 137 -11.05 16.48 -3.25
N GLY A 138 -10.97 17.24 -2.15
CA GLY A 138 -12.09 17.42 -1.22
C GLY A 138 -12.57 16.09 -0.64
N ASP A 139 -13.89 15.94 -0.51
CA ASP A 139 -14.52 14.74 0.04
C ASP A 139 -14.52 13.54 -0.93
N ASP A 140 -14.22 13.77 -2.20
CA ASP A 140 -14.22 12.69 -3.21
C ASP A 140 -13.09 11.69 -2.98
N LEU A 141 -11.94 12.13 -2.42
CA LEU A 141 -10.80 11.27 -2.19
C LEU A 141 -10.05 11.67 -0.92
N THR A 142 -10.30 10.95 0.16
CA THR A 142 -9.73 11.22 1.49
C THR A 142 -8.62 10.23 1.88
N VAL A 143 -7.85 10.57 2.90
CA VAL A 143 -6.78 9.70 3.44
C VAL A 143 -7.30 8.36 3.98
N GLU A 144 -8.56 8.29 4.37
CA GLU A 144 -9.21 7.08 4.85
C GLU A 144 -9.41 6.03 3.76
N MET A 145 -9.51 6.47 2.50
CA MET A 145 -9.63 5.60 1.32
C MET A 145 -8.28 4.99 0.92
N LEU A 146 -7.18 5.50 1.47
CA LEU A 146 -5.85 4.96 1.23
C LEU A 146 -5.65 3.60 1.90
N PRO A 147 -4.72 2.75 1.40
CA PRO A 147 -4.50 1.39 1.89
C PRO A 147 -4.26 1.26 3.40
N GLN A 148 -3.72 2.29 4.04
CA GLN A 148 -3.40 2.31 5.47
C GLN A 148 -4.30 3.29 6.26
N HIS A 149 -5.36 3.80 5.64
CA HIS A 149 -6.30 4.75 6.26
C HIS A 149 -5.57 5.92 6.96
N GLY A 150 -4.52 6.47 6.33
CA GLY A 150 -3.70 7.55 6.87
C GLY A 150 -2.78 7.16 8.03
N LYS A 151 -2.84 5.93 8.54
CA LYS A 151 -2.04 5.48 9.68
C LYS A 151 -0.63 5.05 9.26
N ARG A 152 0.38 5.37 10.08
CA ARG A 152 1.74 4.84 9.88
C ARG A 152 1.75 3.34 10.18
N ARG A 153 2.41 2.55 9.30
CA ARG A 153 2.64 1.12 9.54
C ARG A 153 3.52 0.96 10.79
N ARG A 154 2.97 0.40 11.87
CA ARG A 154 3.75 0.01 13.04
C ARG A 154 4.45 -1.31 12.74
N LYS A 155 5.72 -1.43 13.14
CA LYS A 155 6.38 -2.74 13.12
C LYS A 155 5.62 -3.65 14.11
N PRO A 156 5.23 -4.87 13.70
CA PRO A 156 4.61 -5.80 14.64
C PRO A 156 5.62 -6.12 15.77
N GLU A 157 5.19 -5.92 17.00
CA GLU A 157 5.92 -6.38 18.17
C GLU A 157 5.84 -7.91 18.19
N ARG A 158 6.98 -8.55 18.45
CA ARG A 158 7.01 -10.01 18.64
C ARG A 158 6.30 -10.32 19.96
N PRO A 159 5.31 -11.25 19.98
CA PRO A 159 4.72 -11.69 21.23
C PRO A 159 5.81 -12.36 22.08
N GLU A 160 6.10 -11.80 23.25
CA GLU A 160 6.99 -12.45 24.21
C GLU A 160 6.40 -13.80 24.65
N GLY A 161 7.23 -14.85 24.69
CA GLY A 161 6.88 -16.17 25.23
C GLY A 161 6.19 -17.14 24.28
N SER A 162 6.07 -16.83 22.99
CA SER A 162 5.51 -17.80 22.04
C SER A 162 6.50 -18.93 21.71
N ILE A 163 6.13 -20.16 22.04
CA ILE A 163 6.93 -21.35 21.74
C ILE A 163 6.81 -21.68 20.25
N PRO A 164 7.95 -21.76 19.50
CA PRO A 164 7.90 -22.11 18.07
C PRO A 164 7.34 -23.54 17.90
N ARG A 165 6.31 -23.69 17.08
CA ARG A 165 5.79 -25.03 16.72
C ARG A 165 6.77 -25.70 15.77
N LYS A 166 7.00 -27.00 15.98
CA LYS A 166 7.75 -27.82 15.02
C LYS A 166 6.97 -27.92 13.71
N PRO A 167 7.65 -27.85 12.55
CA PRO A 167 6.99 -28.05 11.26
C PRO A 167 6.37 -29.45 11.18
N ALA A 168 5.16 -29.53 10.65
CA ALA A 168 4.44 -30.78 10.46
C ALA A 168 5.04 -31.66 9.34
N GLY A 169 5.87 -31.07 8.47
CA GLY A 169 6.46 -31.75 7.32
C GLY A 169 7.87 -31.22 7.00
N LYS A 170 8.19 -31.12 5.71
CA LYS A 170 9.51 -30.68 5.24
C LYS A 170 9.76 -29.22 5.53
N SER A 171 10.93 -28.90 6.15
CA SER A 171 11.38 -27.50 6.33
C SER A 171 11.57 -26.80 4.98
N ILE A 172 11.36 -25.49 4.96
CA ILE A 172 11.61 -24.61 3.81
C ILE A 172 13.06 -24.70 3.32
N GLU A 173 14.02 -25.00 4.17
CA GLU A 173 15.43 -25.20 3.81
C GLU A 173 15.63 -26.33 2.78
N LYS A 174 14.72 -27.30 2.71
CA LYS A 174 14.74 -28.40 1.74
C LYS A 174 14.01 -28.04 0.43
N ARG A 175 13.49 -26.80 0.32
CA ARG A 175 12.80 -26.32 -0.87
C ARG A 175 13.82 -26.04 -1.97
N PRO A 176 13.56 -26.47 -3.23
CA PRO A 176 14.46 -26.16 -4.34
C PRO A 176 14.66 -24.66 -4.53
N GLU A 177 15.89 -24.21 -4.76
CA GLU A 177 16.24 -22.79 -4.97
C GLU A 177 15.48 -22.14 -6.12
N ILE A 178 15.10 -22.91 -7.14
CA ILE A 178 14.30 -22.43 -8.28
C ILE A 178 12.98 -21.76 -7.82
N VAL A 179 12.43 -22.16 -6.68
CA VAL A 179 11.20 -21.58 -6.12
C VAL A 179 11.45 -20.14 -5.67
N ASP A 180 12.65 -19.80 -5.21
CA ASP A 180 13.00 -18.47 -4.73
C ASP A 180 13.26 -17.48 -5.85
N THR A 181 13.70 -17.96 -7.00
CA THR A 181 13.89 -17.13 -8.20
C THR A 181 12.60 -16.60 -8.79
N ARG A 182 11.45 -17.23 -8.48
CA ARG A 182 10.12 -16.90 -9.03
C ARG A 182 10.07 -16.90 -10.57
N THR A 183 10.94 -17.66 -11.21
CA THR A 183 11.02 -17.74 -12.68
C THR A 183 10.14 -18.84 -13.25
N THR A 184 9.88 -19.89 -12.48
CA THR A 184 9.07 -21.04 -12.87
C THR A 184 7.67 -20.96 -12.28
N PHE A 185 6.70 -21.47 -13.03
CA PHE A 185 5.30 -21.59 -12.61
C PHE A 185 5.07 -22.87 -11.80
N GLY A 186 4.05 -22.86 -10.93
CA GLY A 186 3.62 -24.04 -10.19
C GLY A 186 4.05 -24.05 -8.73
N HIS A 187 4.62 -22.96 -8.24
CA HIS A 187 5.05 -22.81 -6.86
C HIS A 187 4.10 -21.89 -6.12
N TRP A 188 3.36 -22.43 -5.16
CA TRP A 188 2.28 -21.74 -4.48
C TRP A 188 2.63 -21.44 -3.02
N GLU A 189 2.14 -20.34 -2.53
CA GLU A 189 2.06 -20.02 -1.11
C GLU A 189 0.62 -20.25 -0.66
N MET A 190 0.42 -20.92 0.48
CA MET A 190 -0.88 -21.22 1.04
C MET A 190 -1.05 -20.56 2.39
N ASP A 191 -2.19 -19.92 2.59
CA ASP A 191 -2.54 -19.23 3.83
C ASP A 191 -4.05 -19.34 4.10
N SER A 192 -4.48 -18.93 5.29
CA SER A 192 -5.89 -18.85 5.64
C SER A 192 -6.32 -17.42 5.98
N LEU A 193 -7.42 -16.97 5.39
CA LEU A 193 -8.07 -15.72 5.74
C LEU A 193 -9.21 -16.00 6.71
N GLU A 194 -9.09 -15.48 7.94
CA GLU A 194 -10.06 -15.73 8.99
C GLU A 194 -11.21 -14.71 8.99
N SER A 195 -12.40 -15.17 9.35
CA SER A 195 -13.55 -14.32 9.71
C SER A 195 -13.27 -13.51 10.97
N GLY A 196 -14.17 -12.59 11.29
CA GLY A 196 -14.20 -11.89 12.57
C GLY A 196 -14.34 -12.84 13.77
N LYS A 197 -13.98 -12.34 14.94
CA LYS A 197 -14.08 -13.09 16.20
C LYS A 197 -15.51 -13.62 16.41
N GLY A 198 -15.63 -14.91 16.70
CA GLY A 198 -16.92 -15.59 16.91
C GLY A 198 -17.48 -16.32 15.68
N PHE A 199 -16.94 -16.07 14.50
CA PHE A 199 -17.32 -16.75 13.26
C PHE A 199 -16.33 -17.88 12.92
N LYS A 200 -16.82 -18.95 12.30
CA LYS A 200 -16.01 -20.16 11.99
C LYS A 200 -15.51 -20.21 10.55
N ARG A 201 -16.23 -19.57 9.61
CA ARG A 201 -15.88 -19.61 8.19
C ARG A 201 -14.52 -18.99 7.94
N THR A 202 -13.74 -19.60 7.07
CA THR A 202 -12.42 -19.13 6.64
C THR A 202 -12.28 -19.33 5.13
N TRP A 203 -11.34 -18.63 4.53
CA TRP A 203 -10.96 -18.84 3.14
C TRP A 203 -9.56 -19.42 3.09
N LEU A 204 -9.35 -20.45 2.26
CA LEU A 204 -8.03 -20.88 1.85
C LEU A 204 -7.56 -19.96 0.71
N MET A 205 -6.44 -19.35 0.91
CA MET A 205 -5.78 -18.46 -0.05
C MET A 205 -4.60 -19.20 -0.65
N LEU A 206 -4.56 -19.30 -1.98
CA LEU A 206 -3.49 -19.96 -2.72
C LEU A 206 -2.92 -18.96 -3.71
N THR A 207 -1.70 -18.47 -3.45
CA THR A 207 -1.01 -17.48 -4.28
C THR A 207 0.12 -18.13 -5.08
N GLU A 208 0.09 -18.03 -6.39
CA GLU A 208 1.18 -18.50 -7.25
C GLU A 208 2.34 -17.49 -7.25
N ARG A 209 3.57 -17.94 -7.01
CA ARG A 209 4.72 -17.08 -6.71
C ARG A 209 5.24 -16.26 -7.90
N LYS A 210 5.17 -16.80 -9.12
CA LYS A 210 5.63 -16.14 -10.35
C LYS A 210 4.61 -15.14 -10.87
N THR A 211 3.38 -15.60 -11.04
CA THR A 211 2.29 -14.82 -11.66
C THR A 211 1.52 -13.97 -10.66
N ARG A 212 1.67 -14.26 -9.35
CA ARG A 212 0.88 -13.71 -8.24
C ARG A 212 -0.61 -13.99 -8.35
N ARG A 213 -0.98 -14.98 -9.17
CA ARG A 213 -2.35 -15.39 -9.30
C ARG A 213 -2.87 -15.98 -8.01
N GLU A 214 -4.08 -15.58 -7.65
CA GLU A 214 -4.76 -15.98 -6.43
C GLU A 214 -5.89 -16.93 -6.75
N ILE A 215 -6.07 -17.95 -5.90
CA ILE A 215 -7.24 -18.82 -5.86
C ILE A 215 -7.81 -18.75 -4.45
N ILE A 216 -9.11 -18.45 -4.35
CA ILE A 216 -9.81 -18.35 -3.08
C ILE A 216 -10.79 -19.53 -2.95
N VAL A 217 -10.62 -20.33 -1.91
CA VAL A 217 -11.54 -21.45 -1.63
C VAL A 217 -12.21 -21.27 -0.28
N PRO A 218 -13.53 -21.02 -0.23
CA PRO A 218 -14.25 -20.97 1.03
C PRO A 218 -14.19 -22.30 1.78
N MET A 219 -13.87 -22.23 3.08
CA MET A 219 -13.85 -23.38 3.98
C MET A 219 -14.89 -23.24 5.08
N LYS A 220 -15.34 -24.37 5.61
CA LYS A 220 -16.31 -24.43 6.71
C LYS A 220 -15.73 -23.82 8.00
N ASP A 221 -14.46 -24.14 8.26
CA ASP A 221 -13.72 -23.76 9.46
C ASP A 221 -12.20 -23.79 9.20
N LYS A 222 -11.42 -23.40 10.22
CA LYS A 222 -9.95 -23.39 10.20
C LYS A 222 -9.37 -24.73 10.70
N THR A 223 -9.74 -25.85 10.09
CA THR A 223 -9.21 -27.19 10.44
C THR A 223 -8.38 -27.77 9.29
N SER A 224 -7.45 -28.67 9.63
CA SER A 224 -6.64 -29.38 8.62
C SER A 224 -7.51 -30.21 7.68
N GLU A 225 -8.57 -30.79 8.19
CA GLU A 225 -9.55 -31.51 7.37
C GLU A 225 -10.22 -30.62 6.33
N SER A 226 -10.56 -29.38 6.71
CA SER A 226 -11.16 -28.39 5.78
C SER A 226 -10.19 -27.99 4.68
N VAL A 227 -8.89 -27.83 5.00
CA VAL A 227 -7.83 -27.56 4.01
C VAL A 227 -7.67 -28.72 3.04
N VAL A 228 -7.55 -29.95 3.55
CA VAL A 228 -7.44 -31.14 2.69
C VAL A 228 -8.67 -31.29 1.80
N ARG A 229 -9.88 -31.06 2.34
CA ARG A 229 -11.13 -31.07 1.57
C ARG A 229 -11.16 -30.03 0.46
N ALA A 230 -10.67 -28.80 0.73
CA ALA A 230 -10.56 -27.75 -0.26
C ALA A 230 -9.62 -28.15 -1.40
N LEU A 231 -8.42 -28.65 -1.07
CA LEU A 231 -7.46 -29.13 -2.07
C LEU A 231 -7.99 -30.34 -2.86
N ASN A 232 -8.72 -31.25 -2.21
CA ASN A 232 -9.41 -32.36 -2.89
C ASN A 232 -10.48 -31.87 -3.88
N GLY A 233 -11.14 -30.75 -3.56
CA GLY A 233 -12.07 -30.07 -4.48
C GLY A 233 -11.37 -29.54 -5.72
N ILE A 234 -10.21 -28.90 -5.55
CA ILE A 234 -9.37 -28.41 -6.65
C ILE A 234 -8.87 -29.60 -7.49
N GLU A 235 -8.31 -30.64 -6.84
CA GLU A 235 -7.81 -31.83 -7.56
C GLU A 235 -8.91 -32.55 -8.34
N ARG A 236 -10.13 -32.64 -7.81
CA ARG A 236 -11.27 -33.22 -8.53
C ARG A 236 -11.57 -32.49 -9.84
N LYS A 237 -11.42 -31.17 -9.86
CA LYS A 237 -11.65 -30.34 -11.05
C LYS A 237 -10.47 -30.47 -12.04
N LEU A 238 -9.25 -30.47 -11.54
CA LEU A 238 -8.01 -30.44 -12.34
C LEU A 238 -7.60 -31.83 -12.85
N GLY A 239 -8.00 -32.88 -12.14
CA GLY A 239 -7.62 -34.27 -12.50
C GLY A 239 -6.09 -34.45 -12.57
N ALA A 240 -5.60 -35.00 -13.66
CA ALA A 240 -4.18 -35.24 -13.90
C ALA A 240 -3.30 -33.97 -14.02
N LEU A 241 -3.92 -32.83 -14.20
CA LEU A 241 -3.19 -31.55 -14.30
C LEU A 241 -2.76 -31.01 -12.93
N PHE A 242 -3.40 -31.45 -11.83
CA PHE A 242 -3.10 -30.93 -10.50
C PHE A 242 -1.59 -30.95 -10.17
N PRO A 243 -0.84 -32.06 -10.31
CA PRO A 243 0.59 -32.08 -9.99
C PRO A 243 1.46 -31.17 -10.88
N ARG A 244 0.95 -30.81 -12.05
CA ARG A 244 1.66 -29.91 -12.99
C ARG A 244 1.43 -28.44 -12.63
N ILE A 245 0.28 -28.12 -12.03
CA ILE A 245 -0.11 -26.78 -11.62
C ILE A 245 0.36 -26.50 -10.18
N PHE A 246 0.23 -27.47 -9.28
CA PHE A 246 0.65 -27.37 -7.89
C PHE A 246 1.90 -28.23 -7.63
N VAL A 247 3.04 -27.80 -8.18
CA VAL A 247 4.32 -28.52 -8.04
C VAL A 247 4.78 -28.49 -6.58
N THR A 248 4.79 -27.32 -5.97
CA THR A 248 5.09 -27.15 -4.55
C THR A 248 4.11 -26.17 -3.89
N ILE A 249 3.84 -26.41 -2.62
CA ILE A 249 3.06 -25.51 -1.77
C ILE A 249 3.92 -25.15 -0.55
N THR A 250 4.03 -23.87 -0.23
CA THR A 250 4.69 -23.37 0.98
C THR A 250 3.65 -22.78 1.91
N CYS A 251 3.65 -23.21 3.18
CA CYS A 251 2.74 -22.73 4.21
C CYS A 251 3.47 -22.41 5.51
N ASP A 252 2.78 -21.78 6.47
CA ASP A 252 3.29 -21.64 7.83
C ASP A 252 3.02 -22.87 8.69
N ASN A 253 3.37 -22.77 9.98
CA ASN A 253 3.14 -23.84 10.94
C ASN A 253 1.77 -23.70 11.64
N GLY A 254 0.75 -23.19 10.94
CA GLY A 254 -0.62 -23.11 11.42
C GLY A 254 -1.20 -24.49 11.71
N THR A 255 -2.11 -24.60 12.67
CA THR A 255 -2.76 -25.88 13.00
C THR A 255 -3.58 -26.43 11.84
N GLU A 256 -4.10 -25.57 10.99
CA GLU A 256 -4.82 -25.91 9.78
C GLU A 256 -3.97 -26.58 8.72
N PHE A 257 -2.66 -26.41 8.78
CA PHE A 257 -1.71 -27.03 7.84
C PHE A 257 -0.94 -28.22 8.47
N ALA A 258 -1.37 -28.68 9.64
CA ALA A 258 -0.68 -29.75 10.37
C ALA A 258 -0.74 -31.12 9.68
N ASP A 259 -1.71 -31.37 8.79
CA ASP A 259 -1.83 -32.62 8.05
C ASP A 259 -1.04 -32.56 6.73
N ALA A 260 0.29 -32.62 6.85
CA ALA A 260 1.18 -32.63 5.68
C ALA A 260 0.92 -33.79 4.73
N GLU A 261 0.60 -34.98 5.26
CA GLU A 261 0.34 -36.16 4.47
C GLU A 261 -0.96 -36.02 3.68
N GLY A 262 -2.03 -35.53 4.30
CA GLY A 262 -3.30 -35.29 3.63
C GLY A 262 -3.20 -34.21 2.54
N ILE A 263 -2.37 -33.17 2.76
CA ILE A 263 -2.11 -32.13 1.76
C ILE A 263 -1.31 -32.70 0.57
N GLU A 264 -0.28 -33.52 0.82
CA GLU A 264 0.58 -34.09 -0.22
C GLU A 264 -0.05 -35.25 -1.00
N SER A 265 -0.94 -36.00 -0.37
CA SER A 265 -1.50 -37.25 -0.95
C SER A 265 -2.55 -36.96 -2.02
N LYS A 266 -2.57 -37.78 -3.06
CA LYS A 266 -3.63 -37.78 -4.06
C LYS A 266 -4.98 -38.20 -3.42
N ARG A 267 -6.04 -37.49 -3.84
CA ARG A 267 -7.40 -37.82 -3.40
C ARG A 267 -7.83 -39.26 -3.72
N ARG A 268 -7.36 -39.81 -4.84
CA ARG A 268 -7.60 -41.19 -5.28
C ARG A 268 -6.31 -41.81 -5.77
N GLY A 269 -6.10 -43.07 -5.42
CA GLY A 269 -4.91 -43.83 -5.83
C GLY A 269 -3.72 -43.60 -4.89
N LYS A 270 -2.58 -44.18 -5.27
CA LYS A 270 -1.30 -44.05 -4.52
C LYS A 270 -0.46 -42.91 -5.08
N GLY A 271 0.31 -42.27 -4.23
CA GLY A 271 1.32 -41.26 -4.60
C GLY A 271 0.97 -39.82 -4.19
N LYS A 272 1.88 -38.91 -4.49
CA LYS A 272 1.76 -37.51 -4.12
C LYS A 272 1.17 -36.68 -5.25
N ARG A 273 0.35 -35.68 -4.89
CA ARG A 273 -0.17 -34.67 -5.81
C ARG A 273 0.68 -33.37 -5.82
N THR A 274 1.40 -33.09 -4.71
CA THR A 274 2.26 -31.92 -4.54
C THR A 274 3.32 -32.22 -3.50
N THR A 275 4.27 -31.29 -3.30
CA THR A 275 5.21 -31.32 -2.17
C THR A 275 5.01 -30.06 -1.33
N VAL A 276 4.88 -30.25 -0.01
CA VAL A 276 4.63 -29.15 0.94
C VAL A 276 5.91 -28.81 1.71
N TYR A 277 6.15 -27.52 1.86
CA TYR A 277 7.25 -26.96 2.65
C TYR A 277 6.72 -26.01 3.71
N TYR A 278 7.31 -26.07 4.89
CA TYR A 278 6.92 -25.25 6.05
C TYR A 278 7.95 -24.19 6.33
N CYS A 279 7.48 -22.95 6.45
CA CYS A 279 8.31 -21.80 6.80
C CYS A 279 8.87 -21.89 8.21
N HIS A 280 9.96 -21.16 8.47
CA HIS A 280 10.43 -20.97 9.83
C HIS A 280 9.40 -20.21 10.67
N PRO A 281 9.26 -20.56 11.93
CA PRO A 281 8.40 -19.80 12.83
C PRO A 281 8.83 -18.33 12.89
N TYR A 282 7.84 -17.43 12.87
CA TYR A 282 8.05 -15.97 12.97
C TYR A 282 8.93 -15.35 11.86
N THR A 283 9.01 -15.94 10.69
CA THR A 283 9.75 -15.42 9.54
C THR A 283 8.80 -15.02 8.39
N PRO A 284 8.07 -13.87 8.51
CA PRO A 284 7.07 -13.43 7.51
C PRO A 284 7.66 -13.23 6.12
N SER A 285 8.95 -12.85 6.03
CA SER A 285 9.64 -12.59 4.76
C SER A 285 9.65 -13.80 3.80
N GLU A 286 9.54 -15.01 4.32
CA GLU A 286 9.49 -16.25 3.52
C GLU A 286 8.19 -16.41 2.73
N ARG A 287 7.11 -15.68 3.13
CA ARG A 287 5.78 -15.68 2.50
C ARG A 287 5.30 -14.27 2.13
N GLY A 288 6.22 -13.42 1.71
CA GLY A 288 5.90 -12.01 1.42
C GLY A 288 4.85 -11.81 0.32
N THR A 289 4.61 -12.80 -0.55
CA THR A 289 3.56 -12.75 -1.57
C THR A 289 2.18 -12.85 -0.93
N ASN A 290 1.96 -13.83 -0.05
CA ASN A 290 0.70 -13.99 0.67
C ASN A 290 0.37 -12.81 1.57
N GLU A 291 1.36 -12.28 2.31
CA GLU A 291 1.12 -11.10 3.16
C GLU A 291 0.61 -9.91 2.34
N ASN A 292 1.18 -9.70 1.15
CA ASN A 292 0.72 -8.64 0.26
C ASN A 292 -0.72 -8.90 -0.23
N GLN A 293 -1.02 -10.12 -0.69
CA GLN A 293 -2.36 -10.49 -1.15
C GLN A 293 -3.40 -10.41 -0.04
N ASN A 294 -3.05 -10.89 1.16
CA ASN A 294 -3.90 -10.74 2.34
C ASN A 294 -4.13 -9.26 2.72
N GLY A 295 -3.13 -8.40 2.52
CA GLY A 295 -3.29 -6.96 2.68
C GLY A 295 -4.23 -6.33 1.65
N LEU A 296 -4.20 -6.82 0.41
CA LEU A 296 -5.07 -6.35 -0.67
C LEU A 296 -6.51 -6.79 -0.45
N ILE A 297 -6.76 -8.10 -0.20
CA ILE A 297 -8.11 -8.61 0.00
C ILE A 297 -8.83 -7.94 1.18
N ARG A 298 -8.08 -7.51 2.21
CA ARG A 298 -8.63 -6.79 3.37
C ARG A 298 -9.17 -5.39 3.04
N ARG A 299 -8.95 -4.88 1.84
CA ARG A 299 -9.61 -3.65 1.34
C ARG A 299 -11.05 -3.92 0.90
N LEU A 300 -11.31 -5.12 0.36
CA LEU A 300 -12.66 -5.56 -0.02
C LEU A 300 -13.40 -6.21 1.15
N VAL A 301 -12.68 -6.99 1.93
CA VAL A 301 -13.20 -7.76 3.06
C VAL A 301 -12.45 -7.37 4.33
N PRO A 302 -12.86 -6.30 5.04
CA PRO A 302 -12.20 -5.81 6.24
C PRO A 302 -12.08 -6.85 7.34
N LYS A 303 -11.12 -6.67 8.26
CA LYS A 303 -11.03 -7.50 9.46
C LYS A 303 -12.31 -7.36 10.28
N GLY A 304 -12.83 -8.50 10.76
CA GLY A 304 -14.09 -8.54 11.52
C GLY A 304 -15.29 -8.97 10.70
N THR A 305 -15.21 -8.99 9.36
CA THR A 305 -16.28 -9.47 8.49
C THR A 305 -16.52 -10.98 8.70
N ASP A 306 -17.78 -11.40 8.74
CA ASP A 306 -18.14 -12.80 8.65
C ASP A 306 -18.04 -13.26 7.19
N LEU A 307 -17.04 -14.07 6.89
CA LEU A 307 -16.84 -14.63 5.55
C LEU A 307 -17.95 -15.61 5.12
N GLY A 308 -18.77 -16.05 6.08
CA GLY A 308 -19.90 -16.93 5.82
C GLY A 308 -21.11 -16.25 5.20
N THR A 309 -21.21 -14.93 5.30
CA THR A 309 -22.30 -14.14 4.71
C THR A 309 -22.07 -13.83 3.24
N LEU A 310 -20.80 -13.97 2.77
CA LEU A 310 -20.46 -13.67 1.39
C LEU A 310 -20.90 -14.79 0.45
N SER A 311 -21.62 -14.40 -0.59
CA SER A 311 -22.09 -15.31 -1.64
C SER A 311 -20.93 -15.85 -2.48
N PRO A 312 -21.08 -16.99 -3.15
CA PRO A 312 -20.07 -17.49 -4.08
C PRO A 312 -19.69 -16.49 -5.18
N GLN A 313 -20.62 -15.65 -5.61
CA GLN A 313 -20.38 -14.60 -6.60
C GLN A 313 -19.48 -13.51 -6.04
N GLU A 314 -19.69 -13.06 -4.80
CA GLU A 314 -18.84 -12.07 -4.13
C GLU A 314 -17.42 -12.59 -3.91
N VAL A 315 -17.28 -13.88 -3.53
CA VAL A 315 -15.96 -14.52 -3.41
C VAL A 315 -15.23 -14.54 -4.76
N LYS A 316 -15.92 -14.90 -5.85
CA LYS A 316 -15.35 -14.85 -7.19
C LYS A 316 -15.01 -13.45 -7.66
N ALA A 317 -15.85 -12.47 -7.36
CA ALA A 317 -15.57 -11.06 -7.65
C ALA A 317 -14.31 -10.58 -6.91
N ALA A 318 -14.14 -10.96 -5.64
CA ALA A 318 -12.95 -10.64 -4.85
C ALA A 318 -11.69 -11.33 -5.42
N GLU A 319 -11.78 -12.59 -5.82
CA GLU A 319 -10.69 -13.33 -6.50
C GLU A 319 -10.33 -12.66 -7.85
N ALA A 320 -11.33 -12.33 -8.66
CA ALA A 320 -11.13 -11.66 -9.95
C ALA A 320 -10.47 -10.27 -9.76
N TRP A 321 -10.90 -9.50 -8.77
CA TRP A 321 -10.30 -8.22 -8.44
C TRP A 321 -8.83 -8.36 -8.04
N LEU A 322 -8.48 -9.32 -7.15
CA LEU A 322 -7.08 -9.60 -6.79
C LEU A 322 -6.24 -9.95 -8.02
N ASN A 323 -6.79 -10.75 -8.91
CA ASN A 323 -6.12 -11.20 -10.12
C ASN A 323 -5.97 -10.12 -11.20
N SER A 324 -6.81 -9.09 -11.17
CA SER A 324 -6.72 -7.91 -12.04
C SER A 324 -5.87 -6.79 -11.45
N TYR A 325 -5.60 -6.84 -10.14
CA TYR A 325 -4.87 -5.78 -9.44
C TYR A 325 -3.42 -5.65 -9.94
N PRO A 326 -2.96 -4.46 -10.35
CA PRO A 326 -1.60 -4.27 -10.88
C PRO A 326 -0.53 -4.64 -9.84
N PRO A 327 0.44 -5.49 -10.19
CA PRO A 327 1.46 -5.96 -9.25
C PRO A 327 2.45 -4.83 -8.92
N GLN A 328 2.56 -4.46 -7.65
CA GLN A 328 3.39 -3.36 -7.14
C GLN A 328 4.91 -3.51 -7.37
N ASN A 329 5.41 -4.74 -7.58
CA ASN A 329 6.85 -5.03 -7.66
C ASN A 329 7.34 -5.47 -9.05
N VAL A 330 6.46 -5.61 -10.01
CA VAL A 330 6.87 -5.73 -11.41
C VAL A 330 7.02 -4.30 -11.88
N ARG A 331 8.27 -3.86 -12.18
CA ARG A 331 8.45 -2.61 -12.92
C ARG A 331 7.50 -2.70 -14.09
N PHE A 332 6.55 -1.79 -14.19
CA PHE A 332 5.50 -1.77 -15.22
C PHE A 332 6.05 -1.94 -16.65
N SER A 333 7.37 -1.69 -16.86
CA SER A 333 8.13 -1.98 -18.08
C SER A 333 8.14 -3.46 -18.48
N VAL A 334 8.02 -4.41 -17.56
CA VAL A 334 8.05 -5.85 -17.86
C VAL A 334 6.71 -6.32 -18.43
N LEU A 335 5.59 -5.73 -17.98
CA LEU A 335 4.28 -6.00 -18.58
C LEU A 335 4.22 -5.51 -20.03
N ARG A 336 4.83 -4.36 -20.33
CA ARG A 336 4.93 -3.82 -21.70
C ARG A 336 5.78 -4.71 -22.61
N ALA A 337 6.83 -5.34 -22.11
CA ALA A 337 7.67 -6.29 -22.84
C ALA A 337 6.98 -7.67 -23.03
N ALA A 338 6.11 -8.06 -22.14
CA ALA A 338 5.34 -9.32 -22.24
C ALA A 338 4.14 -9.20 -23.21
N PHE A 339 3.70 -7.97 -23.51
CA PHE A 339 2.57 -7.70 -24.41
C PHE A 339 2.92 -6.59 -25.43
N PRO A 340 3.81 -6.85 -26.38
CA PRO A 340 4.10 -5.90 -27.44
C PRO A 340 2.89 -5.79 -28.39
N GLY A 341 2.20 -4.64 -28.32
CA GLY A 341 1.09 -4.29 -29.21
C GLY A 341 -0.27 -4.49 -28.58
N GLY A 342 -0.77 -3.46 -27.94
CA GLY A 342 -2.16 -3.00 -27.68
C GLY A 342 -3.36 -3.97 -27.71
N ALA A 343 -3.15 -5.27 -27.77
CA ALA A 343 -4.18 -6.29 -27.64
C ALA A 343 -4.16 -6.82 -26.20
N GLY A 344 -5.29 -6.77 -25.53
CA GLY A 344 -5.49 -7.28 -24.19
C GLY A 344 -4.97 -8.72 -24.01
N PRO A 345 -4.95 -9.27 -22.79
CA PRO A 345 -4.22 -10.46 -22.36
C PRO A 345 -4.63 -11.80 -23.03
N HIS A 346 -5.13 -11.80 -24.24
CA HIS A 346 -5.83 -12.93 -24.87
C HIS A 346 -5.13 -13.57 -26.08
N SER A 347 -3.87 -13.26 -26.39
CA SER A 347 -3.19 -13.87 -27.54
C SER A 347 -1.81 -14.48 -27.18
N GLY A 348 -1.75 -15.80 -27.13
CA GLY A 348 -0.52 -16.57 -26.97
C GLY A 348 -0.70 -17.89 -26.20
N PRO A 349 0.35 -18.69 -25.95
CA PRO A 349 0.28 -19.93 -25.15
C PRO A 349 -0.26 -19.75 -23.72
N LEU A 350 -0.34 -18.52 -23.23
CA LEU A 350 -1.09 -18.12 -22.03
C LEU A 350 -2.62 -18.20 -22.23
N LYS A 351 -3.13 -18.18 -23.44
CA LYS A 351 -4.57 -18.28 -23.71
C LYS A 351 -5.15 -19.60 -23.19
N ASN A 352 -4.47 -20.70 -23.49
CA ASN A 352 -4.89 -22.03 -22.98
C ASN A 352 -4.75 -22.14 -21.46
N PHE A 353 -3.90 -21.34 -20.86
CA PHE A 353 -3.70 -21.28 -19.43
C PHE A 353 -4.77 -20.40 -18.73
N LEU A 354 -5.14 -19.28 -19.36
CA LEU A 354 -6.21 -18.38 -18.88
C LEU A 354 -7.60 -19.01 -19.11
N ASP A 355 -7.81 -19.68 -20.23
CA ASP A 355 -9.03 -20.45 -20.52
C ASP A 355 -9.23 -21.58 -19.51
N PHE A 356 -8.13 -22.16 -19.02
CA PHE A 356 -8.15 -23.17 -17.97
C PHE A 356 -8.70 -22.62 -16.63
N PHE A 357 -8.39 -21.36 -16.27
CA PHE A 357 -8.93 -20.72 -15.07
C PHE A 357 -10.33 -20.11 -15.27
N SER A 358 -10.72 -19.80 -16.51
CA SER A 358 -12.11 -19.36 -16.81
C SER A 358 -13.14 -20.49 -16.58
N ILE A 359 -12.71 -21.75 -16.58
CA ILE A 359 -13.54 -22.91 -16.17
C ILE A 359 -13.85 -22.86 -14.65
N TYR A 360 -13.13 -22.03 -13.89
CA TYR A 360 -13.38 -21.77 -12.47
C TYR A 360 -14.26 -20.54 -12.21
N SER A 361 -14.57 -19.75 -13.24
CA SER A 361 -15.47 -18.61 -13.14
C SER A 361 -16.93 -19.01 -13.16
#